data_0b959572c18450b0f80263bce4176260
#
_entry.id   0b959572c18450b0f80263bce4176260
#
_cell.length_a   1.000
_cell.length_b   1.000
_cell.length_c   1.000
_cell.angle_alpha   90.00
_cell.angle_beta   90.00
_cell.angle_gamma   90.00
#
_symmetry.space_group_name_H-M   'P 1'
#
loop_
_entity.id
_entity.type
_entity.pdbx_description
1 polymer ?
#
loop_
_entity_poly.entity_id
_entity_poly.type
_entity_poly.pdbx_seq_one_letter_code
_entity_poly.pdbx_strand_id
1 'polypeptide(L)'
;MPPYQRNLGMVFQSYSLFPHMSVFENVAFPLRLRKVASAEIKRRVERMLEVVRLPQLGSRRPEQLSGGQQQRIALARAAVYDPRLLLMDEPLGALDKNLREEMQYEIRQFHRTLGATILYVTHDQDEAATLSDRIAIMKDGRIAQVGGPRELYEKPRNAFVAGFLGEANLFDVADVKRNGSDRLLITTRDGLQLESDARDASLDGAFVACIRPEALSIVEDGSPAQTHCKTHIPGRVQDVVYTAGTVRYHVTTDTGVRCVVKLTSRRHLPQIYVGQAVTLACSSADTLLIQKE
;
A
#
# COMPACT_ATOMS: atom_id res chain seq x y z
N MET A 1 15.88 18.15 -24.55
CA MET A 1 15.99 19.04 -23.38
C MET A 1 16.73 18.28 -22.28
N PRO A 2 17.88 18.77 -21.81
CA PRO A 2 18.65 18.11 -20.76
C PRO A 2 17.90 18.16 -19.40
N PRO A 3 18.18 17.21 -18.46
CA PRO A 3 17.41 17.08 -17.21
C PRO A 3 17.32 18.38 -16.39
N TYR A 4 18.42 19.13 -16.28
CA TYR A 4 18.49 20.36 -15.48
C TYR A 4 17.59 21.51 -16.02
N GLN A 5 17.14 21.43 -17.27
CA GLN A 5 16.23 22.42 -17.88
C GLN A 5 14.75 22.03 -17.78
N ARG A 6 14.44 20.82 -17.29
CA ARG A 6 13.06 20.31 -17.24
C ARG A 6 12.24 20.83 -16.06
N ASN A 7 12.84 21.63 -15.19
CA ASN A 7 12.21 22.14 -13.95
C ASN A 7 11.61 21.03 -13.07
N LEU A 8 12.38 19.96 -12.85
CA LEU A 8 12.04 18.81 -12.03
C LEU A 8 12.76 18.92 -10.70
N GLY A 9 12.06 18.68 -9.58
CA GLY A 9 12.66 18.46 -8.29
C GLY A 9 12.96 16.96 -8.09
N MET A 10 14.01 16.63 -7.34
CA MET A 10 14.34 15.24 -7.04
C MET A 10 14.76 15.07 -5.59
N VAL A 11 14.21 14.05 -4.95
CA VAL A 11 14.57 13.58 -3.61
C VAL A 11 15.07 12.15 -3.75
N PHE A 12 16.31 11.92 -3.35
CA PHE A 12 16.96 10.61 -3.41
C PHE A 12 16.78 9.86 -2.10
N GLN A 13 16.90 8.55 -2.13
CA GLN A 13 16.82 7.66 -0.98
C GLN A 13 17.76 8.06 0.17
N SER A 14 19.00 8.49 -0.15
CA SER A 14 20.01 8.94 0.83
C SER A 14 19.90 10.42 1.19
N TYR A 15 18.81 11.10 0.82
CA TYR A 15 18.57 12.55 0.96
C TYR A 15 19.59 13.43 0.23
N SER A 16 20.82 12.96 0.04
CA SER A 16 21.93 13.60 -0.69
C SER A 16 22.13 15.08 -0.33
N LEU A 17 22.00 15.41 0.97
CA LEU A 17 22.34 16.74 1.47
C LEU A 17 23.85 16.98 1.38
N PHE A 18 24.25 18.21 1.06
CA PHE A 18 25.65 18.60 1.01
C PHE A 18 26.18 18.76 2.46
N PRO A 19 27.10 17.89 2.94
CA PRO A 19 27.48 17.86 4.35
C PRO A 19 28.27 19.09 4.79
N HIS A 20 28.97 19.74 3.86
CA HIS A 20 29.77 20.94 4.10
C HIS A 20 28.94 22.24 4.09
N MET A 21 27.67 22.18 3.72
CA MET A 21 26.76 23.32 3.67
C MET A 21 25.80 23.30 4.86
N SER A 22 25.42 24.48 5.35
CA SER A 22 24.33 24.62 6.30
C SER A 22 22.98 24.21 5.69
N VAL A 23 21.95 24.06 6.50
CA VAL A 23 20.55 23.83 6.08
C VAL A 23 20.10 24.93 5.12
N PHE A 24 20.33 26.20 5.49
CA PHE A 24 20.00 27.34 4.65
C PHE A 24 20.67 27.24 3.29
N GLU A 25 21.96 26.91 3.24
CA GLU A 25 22.73 26.81 2.02
C GLU A 25 22.28 25.63 1.14
N ASN A 26 21.97 24.49 1.75
CA ASN A 26 21.40 23.34 1.05
C ASN A 26 20.09 23.72 0.33
N VAL A 27 19.17 24.39 1.03
CA VAL A 27 17.88 24.80 0.44
C VAL A 27 18.08 25.93 -0.58
N ALA A 28 19.02 26.85 -0.35
CA ALA A 28 19.33 27.96 -1.24
C ALA A 28 20.03 27.51 -2.54
N PHE A 29 20.73 26.38 -2.53
CA PHE A 29 21.59 25.91 -3.62
C PHE A 29 20.92 25.93 -4.99
N PRO A 30 19.72 25.33 -5.21
CA PRO A 30 19.09 25.33 -6.52
C PRO A 30 18.64 26.72 -6.99
N LEU A 31 18.39 27.67 -6.07
CA LEU A 31 18.07 29.05 -6.41
C LEU A 31 19.32 29.83 -6.84
N ARG A 32 20.46 29.59 -6.20
CA ARG A 32 21.75 30.18 -6.58
C ARG A 32 22.15 29.74 -8.00
N LEU A 33 21.99 28.46 -8.33
CA LEU A 33 22.25 27.94 -9.68
C LEU A 33 21.36 28.61 -10.74
N ARG A 34 20.15 29.01 -10.37
CA ARG A 34 19.21 29.75 -11.21
C ARG A 34 19.43 31.25 -11.21
N LYS A 35 20.50 31.72 -10.55
CA LYS A 35 20.88 33.14 -10.46
C LYS A 35 19.78 34.04 -9.91
N VAL A 36 19.00 33.53 -8.96
CA VAL A 36 17.97 34.30 -8.23
C VAL A 36 18.67 35.33 -7.33
N ALA A 37 18.10 36.53 -7.19
CA ALA A 37 18.65 37.59 -6.35
C ALA A 37 18.71 37.18 -4.86
N SER A 38 19.75 37.58 -4.13
CA SER A 38 20.02 37.16 -2.76
C SER A 38 18.87 37.45 -1.78
N ALA A 39 18.20 38.59 -1.92
CA ALA A 39 17.05 38.94 -1.08
C ALA A 39 15.87 37.98 -1.30
N GLU A 40 15.62 37.58 -2.54
CA GLU A 40 14.57 36.62 -2.90
C GLU A 40 14.95 35.21 -2.46
N ILE A 41 16.21 34.80 -2.55
CA ILE A 41 16.70 33.53 -2.00
C ILE A 41 16.39 33.45 -0.52
N LYS A 42 16.74 34.49 0.26
CA LYS A 42 16.49 34.53 1.70
C LYS A 42 15.00 34.32 1.99
N ARG A 43 14.14 35.10 1.35
CA ARG A 43 12.67 35.04 1.52
C ARG A 43 12.11 33.66 1.20
N ARG A 44 12.53 33.04 0.08
CA ARG A 44 12.04 31.72 -0.35
C ARG A 44 12.52 30.59 0.57
N VAL A 45 13.78 30.65 1.01
CA VAL A 45 14.36 29.66 1.92
C VAL A 45 13.67 29.73 3.28
N GLU A 46 13.51 30.92 3.87
CA GLU A 46 12.82 31.10 5.15
C GLU A 46 11.39 30.57 5.08
N ARG A 47 10.62 30.95 4.05
CA ARG A 47 9.27 30.43 3.82
C ARG A 47 9.26 28.90 3.68
N MET A 48 10.22 28.31 2.96
CA MET A 48 10.25 26.86 2.74
C MET A 48 10.61 26.13 4.04
N LEU A 49 11.49 26.69 4.88
CA LEU A 49 11.79 26.15 6.21
C LEU A 49 10.58 26.20 7.15
N GLU A 50 9.71 27.22 7.02
CA GLU A 50 8.42 27.26 7.72
C GLU A 50 7.48 26.15 7.23
N VAL A 51 7.36 25.94 5.90
CA VAL A 51 6.54 24.88 5.30
C VAL A 51 6.93 23.50 5.80
N VAL A 52 8.24 23.23 5.93
CA VAL A 52 8.74 21.95 6.47
C VAL A 52 8.86 21.95 8.00
N ARG A 53 8.37 22.99 8.71
CA ARG A 53 8.34 23.15 10.17
C ARG A 53 9.71 23.10 10.84
N LEU A 54 10.73 23.65 10.18
CA LEU A 54 12.10 23.70 10.68
C LEU A 54 12.74 25.11 10.58
N PRO A 55 12.01 26.22 10.87
CA PRO A 55 12.51 27.59 10.64
C PRO A 55 13.78 27.91 11.45
N GLN A 56 13.96 27.27 12.61
CA GLN A 56 15.08 27.54 13.53
C GLN A 56 16.37 26.79 13.14
N LEU A 57 16.36 25.89 12.16
CA LEU A 57 17.50 25.02 11.85
C LEU A 57 18.40 25.55 10.73
N GLY A 58 18.15 26.74 10.20
CA GLY A 58 18.85 27.27 9.02
C GLY A 58 20.37 27.30 9.12
N SER A 59 20.94 27.54 10.32
CA SER A 59 22.39 27.60 10.56
C SER A 59 23.04 26.24 10.82
N ARG A 60 22.27 25.18 11.08
CA ARG A 60 22.81 23.84 11.37
C ARG A 60 23.34 23.16 10.12
N ARG A 61 24.21 22.17 10.33
CA ARG A 61 24.71 21.27 9.29
C ARG A 61 23.90 19.96 9.28
N PRO A 62 23.88 19.21 8.15
CA PRO A 62 23.16 17.93 8.06
C PRO A 62 23.51 16.93 9.17
N GLU A 63 24.75 16.83 9.59
CA GLU A 63 25.23 15.95 10.67
C GLU A 63 24.59 16.23 12.05
N GLN A 64 24.04 17.43 12.23
CA GLN A 64 23.38 17.88 13.46
C GLN A 64 21.85 17.63 13.44
N LEU A 65 21.34 16.97 12.40
CA LEU A 65 19.94 16.74 12.17
C LEU A 65 19.59 15.26 12.37
N SER A 66 18.38 14.99 12.88
CA SER A 66 17.81 13.64 12.82
C SER A 66 17.49 13.24 11.38
N GLY A 67 17.33 11.93 11.11
CA GLY A 67 16.99 11.42 9.78
C GLY A 67 15.73 12.07 9.19
N GLY A 68 14.65 12.18 9.97
CA GLY A 68 13.43 12.87 9.53
C GLY A 68 13.63 14.38 9.28
N GLN A 69 14.50 15.06 10.04
CA GLN A 69 14.86 16.45 9.76
C GLN A 69 15.65 16.57 8.46
N GLN A 70 16.62 15.68 8.21
CA GLN A 70 17.38 15.65 6.95
C GLN A 70 16.46 15.46 5.75
N GLN A 71 15.49 14.55 5.87
CA GLN A 71 14.51 14.30 4.82
C GLN A 71 13.65 15.54 4.53
N ARG A 72 13.12 16.21 5.56
CA ARG A 72 12.34 17.45 5.38
C ARG A 72 13.19 18.56 4.72
N ILE A 73 14.48 18.65 5.02
CA ILE A 73 15.38 19.60 4.33
C ILE A 73 15.62 19.19 2.89
N ALA A 74 15.73 17.88 2.57
CA ALA A 74 15.84 17.42 1.19
C ALA A 74 14.57 17.75 0.38
N LEU A 75 13.38 17.57 0.97
CA LEU A 75 12.11 18.01 0.39
C LEU A 75 12.10 19.53 0.14
N ALA A 76 12.49 20.32 1.13
CA ALA A 76 12.57 21.76 1.03
C ALA A 76 13.51 22.20 -0.12
N ARG A 77 14.68 21.59 -0.23
CA ARG A 77 15.64 21.84 -1.30
C ARG A 77 15.06 21.50 -2.68
N ALA A 78 14.36 20.38 -2.79
CA ALA A 78 13.77 19.95 -4.05
C ALA A 78 12.58 20.81 -4.49
N ALA A 79 11.89 21.49 -3.55
CA ALA A 79 10.67 22.24 -3.82
C ALA A 79 10.87 23.77 -3.87
N VAL A 80 11.94 24.33 -3.31
CA VAL A 80 12.14 25.78 -3.10
C VAL A 80 12.05 26.65 -4.37
N TYR A 81 12.23 26.05 -5.56
CA TYR A 81 12.17 26.74 -6.85
C TYR A 81 10.85 26.46 -7.62
N ASP A 82 9.82 25.97 -6.93
CA ASP A 82 8.50 25.66 -7.48
C ASP A 82 8.56 24.74 -8.72
N PRO A 83 9.07 23.51 -8.59
CA PRO A 83 9.15 22.58 -9.71
C PRO A 83 7.75 22.12 -10.14
N ARG A 84 7.56 21.84 -11.44
CA ARG A 84 6.30 21.28 -11.95
C ARG A 84 6.06 19.85 -11.51
N LEU A 85 7.12 19.10 -11.26
CA LEU A 85 7.07 17.70 -10.85
C LEU A 85 8.19 17.44 -9.84
N LEU A 86 7.84 16.79 -8.73
CA LEU A 86 8.77 16.22 -7.76
C LEU A 86 8.91 14.73 -7.99
N LEU A 87 10.12 14.27 -8.18
CA LEU A 87 10.47 12.85 -8.25
C LEU A 87 10.99 12.44 -6.89
N MET A 88 10.43 11.38 -6.31
CA MET A 88 10.88 10.82 -5.02
C MET A 88 11.20 9.35 -5.21
N ASP A 89 12.45 8.97 -4.96
CA ASP A 89 12.96 7.63 -5.14
C ASP A 89 13.20 7.01 -3.76
N GLU A 90 12.28 6.15 -3.31
CA GLU A 90 12.28 5.46 -2.01
C GLU A 90 12.65 6.36 -0.81
N PRO A 91 12.06 7.54 -0.64
CA PRO A 91 12.53 8.53 0.33
C PRO A 91 12.38 8.09 1.79
N LEU A 92 11.57 7.06 2.07
CA LEU A 92 11.31 6.54 3.43
C LEU A 92 12.01 5.21 3.73
N GLY A 93 12.71 4.62 2.75
CA GLY A 93 13.27 3.28 2.85
C GLY A 93 14.28 3.06 3.98
N ALA A 94 14.97 4.10 4.43
CA ALA A 94 15.97 4.04 5.49
C ALA A 94 15.43 4.30 6.92
N LEU A 95 14.11 4.54 7.06
CA LEU A 95 13.50 4.92 8.35
C LEU A 95 12.91 3.71 9.08
N ASP A 96 12.94 3.76 10.42
CA ASP A 96 12.17 2.85 11.26
C ASP A 96 10.65 3.06 11.08
N LYS A 97 9.85 2.09 11.54
CA LYS A 97 8.41 2.09 11.32
C LYS A 97 7.70 3.33 11.84
N ASN A 98 7.99 3.75 13.08
CA ASN A 98 7.27 4.88 13.71
C ASN A 98 7.60 6.19 13.00
N LEU A 99 8.88 6.41 12.69
CA LEU A 99 9.33 7.59 11.98
C LEU A 99 8.80 7.60 10.53
N ARG A 100 8.67 6.43 9.91
CA ARG A 100 8.09 6.29 8.57
C ARG A 100 6.61 6.73 8.55
N GLU A 101 5.80 6.28 9.50
CA GLU A 101 4.39 6.70 9.63
C GLU A 101 4.24 8.22 9.85
N GLU A 102 5.11 8.81 10.71
CA GLU A 102 5.16 10.26 10.90
C GLU A 102 5.50 10.99 9.59
N MET A 103 6.53 10.51 8.89
CA MET A 103 6.99 11.12 7.64
C MET A 103 6.00 10.98 6.49
N GLN A 104 5.22 9.89 6.42
CA GLN A 104 4.12 9.77 5.46
C GLN A 104 3.09 10.90 5.68
N TYR A 105 2.72 11.17 6.93
CA TYR A 105 1.82 12.27 7.25
C TYR A 105 2.40 13.63 6.82
N GLU A 106 3.69 13.87 7.12
CA GLU A 106 4.38 15.12 6.75
C GLU A 106 4.47 15.32 5.23
N ILE A 107 4.77 14.26 4.46
CA ILE A 107 4.80 14.31 2.99
C ILE A 107 3.40 14.66 2.43
N ARG A 108 2.33 14.09 2.98
CA ARG A 108 0.96 14.43 2.58
C ARG A 108 0.62 15.90 2.87
N GLN A 109 1.00 16.42 4.03
CA GLN A 109 0.78 17.85 4.36
C GLN A 109 1.60 18.75 3.42
N PHE A 110 2.86 18.38 3.17
CA PHE A 110 3.74 19.08 2.25
C PHE A 110 3.15 19.12 0.82
N HIS A 111 2.67 17.98 0.32
CA HIS A 111 2.00 17.90 -0.98
C HIS A 111 0.78 18.83 -1.06
N ARG A 112 -0.09 18.80 -0.04
CA ARG A 112 -1.27 19.68 0.03
C ARG A 112 -0.92 21.17 0.03
N THR A 113 0.16 21.53 0.71
CA THR A 113 0.60 22.93 0.82
C THR A 113 1.22 23.43 -0.48
N LEU A 114 1.96 22.59 -1.19
CA LEU A 114 2.63 22.97 -2.44
C LEU A 114 1.72 22.87 -3.67
N GLY A 115 0.79 21.93 -3.70
CA GLY A 115 -0.04 21.64 -4.86
C GLY A 115 0.75 21.13 -6.08
N ALA A 116 1.99 20.65 -5.87
CA ALA A 116 2.84 20.14 -6.93
C ALA A 116 2.50 18.68 -7.26
N THR A 117 2.68 18.26 -8.51
CA THR A 117 2.60 16.85 -8.87
C THR A 117 3.81 16.10 -8.31
N ILE A 118 3.58 14.95 -7.67
CA ILE A 118 4.63 14.09 -7.14
C ILE A 118 4.60 12.74 -7.87
N LEU A 119 5.73 12.29 -8.37
CA LEU A 119 5.94 10.90 -8.76
C LEU A 119 6.79 10.22 -7.68
N TYR A 120 6.17 9.30 -6.98
CA TYR A 120 6.75 8.61 -5.83
C TYR A 120 7.04 7.16 -6.19
N VAL A 121 8.28 6.71 -6.04
CA VAL A 121 8.70 5.33 -6.24
C VAL A 121 8.89 4.69 -4.87
N THR A 122 8.28 3.54 -4.67
CA THR A 122 8.42 2.73 -3.45
C THR A 122 8.16 1.26 -3.74
N HIS A 123 8.74 0.39 -2.93
CA HIS A 123 8.39 -1.03 -2.85
C HIS A 123 7.48 -1.35 -1.65
N ASP A 124 7.18 -0.35 -0.81
CA ASP A 124 6.30 -0.49 0.35
C ASP A 124 4.84 -0.22 -0.07
N GLN A 125 3.98 -1.22 0.18
CA GLN A 125 2.57 -1.19 -0.21
C GLN A 125 1.76 -0.18 0.64
N ASP A 126 2.12 -0.06 1.93
CA ASP A 126 1.45 0.86 2.85
C ASP A 126 1.78 2.31 2.48
N GLU A 127 3.03 2.59 2.07
CA GLU A 127 3.41 3.90 1.53
C GLU A 127 2.61 4.24 0.28
N ALA A 128 2.59 3.31 -0.69
CA ALA A 128 1.86 3.51 -1.93
C ALA A 128 0.37 3.79 -1.68
N ALA A 129 -0.28 2.98 -0.83
CA ALA A 129 -1.71 3.13 -0.53
C ALA A 129 -2.02 4.41 0.26
N THR A 130 -1.11 4.83 1.17
CA THR A 130 -1.32 5.98 2.06
C THR A 130 -1.05 7.31 1.37
N LEU A 131 -0.02 7.37 0.50
CA LEU A 131 0.48 8.63 -0.05
C LEU A 131 -0.11 8.98 -1.41
N SER A 132 -0.58 8.01 -2.19
CA SER A 132 -0.88 8.22 -3.60
C SER A 132 -2.36 8.42 -3.90
N ASP A 133 -2.68 9.30 -4.84
CA ASP A 133 -4.00 9.38 -5.47
C ASP A 133 -4.19 8.27 -6.51
N ARG A 134 -3.08 7.89 -7.18
CA ARG A 134 -3.03 6.80 -8.16
C ARG A 134 -1.74 6.01 -8.01
N ILE A 135 -1.85 4.69 -8.12
CA ILE A 135 -0.73 3.76 -8.07
C ILE A 135 -0.59 3.07 -9.42
N ALA A 136 0.63 3.01 -9.94
CA ALA A 136 1.00 2.17 -11.07
C ALA A 136 1.80 0.97 -10.56
N ILE A 137 1.20 -0.22 -10.61
CA ILE A 137 1.89 -1.46 -10.24
C ILE A 137 2.67 -1.96 -11.45
N MET A 138 3.96 -2.20 -11.26
CA MET A 138 4.85 -2.67 -12.32
C MET A 138 5.27 -4.12 -12.10
N LYS A 139 5.31 -4.89 -13.19
CA LYS A 139 5.86 -6.26 -13.23
C LYS A 139 6.69 -6.39 -14.51
N ASP A 140 7.89 -6.91 -14.40
CA ASP A 140 8.79 -7.21 -15.54
C ASP A 140 8.95 -6.04 -16.53
N GLY A 141 9.11 -4.81 -15.99
CA GLY A 141 9.29 -3.59 -16.79
C GLY A 141 8.01 -3.07 -17.45
N ARG A 142 6.84 -3.64 -17.17
CA ARG A 142 5.55 -3.24 -17.71
C ARG A 142 4.59 -2.84 -16.61
N ILE A 143 3.64 -1.97 -16.93
CA ILE A 143 2.57 -1.60 -16.02
C ILE A 143 1.50 -2.71 -16.05
N ALA A 144 1.31 -3.38 -14.91
CA ALA A 144 0.29 -4.41 -14.73
C ALA A 144 -1.11 -3.79 -14.57
N GLN A 145 -1.22 -2.76 -13.71
CA GLN A 145 -2.47 -2.01 -13.50
C GLN A 145 -2.16 -0.61 -12.97
N VAL A 146 -3.04 0.34 -13.29
CA VAL A 146 -3.03 1.70 -12.73
C VAL A 146 -4.43 2.01 -12.21
N GLY A 147 -4.52 2.50 -10.98
CA GLY A 147 -5.80 2.87 -10.37
C GLY A 147 -5.62 3.59 -9.03
N GLY A 148 -6.71 4.00 -8.41
CA GLY A 148 -6.70 4.45 -7.03
C GLY A 148 -6.40 3.29 -6.06
N PRO A 149 -5.88 3.54 -4.85
CA PRO A 149 -5.55 2.49 -3.88
C PRO A 149 -6.73 1.52 -3.63
N ARG A 150 -7.91 2.08 -3.38
CA ARG A 150 -9.12 1.30 -3.14
C ARG A 150 -9.53 0.46 -4.36
N GLU A 151 -9.46 1.03 -5.56
CA GLU A 151 -9.79 0.34 -6.81
C GLU A 151 -8.88 -0.86 -7.03
N LEU A 152 -7.57 -0.69 -6.86
CA LEU A 152 -6.58 -1.76 -7.04
C LEU A 152 -6.73 -2.88 -6.00
N TYR A 153 -7.18 -2.55 -4.80
CA TYR A 153 -7.43 -3.50 -3.72
C TYR A 153 -8.72 -4.30 -3.92
N GLU A 154 -9.83 -3.60 -4.25
CA GLU A 154 -11.15 -4.19 -4.42
C GLU A 154 -11.35 -4.85 -5.81
N LYS A 155 -10.65 -4.34 -6.84
CA LYS A 155 -10.78 -4.80 -8.24
C LYS A 155 -9.41 -5.07 -8.88
N PRO A 156 -8.60 -5.95 -8.30
CA PRO A 156 -7.33 -6.33 -8.91
C PRO A 156 -7.59 -7.03 -10.24
N ARG A 157 -6.80 -6.69 -11.26
CA ARG A 157 -6.96 -7.26 -12.60
C ARG A 157 -6.54 -8.73 -12.66
N ASN A 158 -5.53 -9.09 -11.87
CA ASN A 158 -4.97 -10.44 -11.83
C ASN A 158 -4.39 -10.80 -10.46
N ALA A 159 -3.97 -12.05 -10.31
CA ALA A 159 -3.40 -12.58 -9.08
C ALA A 159 -2.15 -11.82 -8.59
N PHE A 160 -1.31 -11.34 -9.52
CA PHE A 160 -0.13 -10.55 -9.17
C PHE A 160 -0.51 -9.23 -8.48
N VAL A 161 -1.44 -8.49 -9.06
CA VAL A 161 -1.93 -7.22 -8.47
C VAL A 161 -2.62 -7.48 -7.13
N ALA A 162 -3.43 -8.55 -7.03
CA ALA A 162 -4.07 -8.92 -5.77
C ALA A 162 -3.07 -9.21 -4.66
N GLY A 163 -1.99 -9.93 -4.96
CA GLY A 163 -0.91 -10.24 -4.01
C GLY A 163 0.02 -9.08 -3.72
N PHE A 164 0.10 -8.08 -4.62
CA PHE A 164 0.94 -6.89 -4.39
C PHE A 164 0.33 -5.95 -3.36
N LEU A 165 -0.97 -5.69 -3.38
CA LEU A 165 -1.64 -4.77 -2.45
C LEU A 165 -2.26 -5.49 -1.24
N GLY A 166 -1.48 -6.30 -0.57
CA GLY A 166 -1.88 -7.00 0.65
C GLY A 166 -1.99 -8.51 0.48
N GLU A 167 -2.21 -9.19 1.59
CA GLU A 167 -2.40 -10.64 1.61
C GLU A 167 -3.70 -11.03 0.89
N ALA A 168 -3.66 -12.17 0.19
CA ALA A 168 -4.81 -12.72 -0.49
C ALA A 168 -4.79 -14.25 -0.42
N ASN A 169 -5.93 -14.86 -0.12
CA ASN A 169 -6.13 -16.28 -0.32
C ASN A 169 -6.51 -16.50 -1.79
N LEU A 170 -5.66 -17.21 -2.52
CA LEU A 170 -5.84 -17.48 -3.95
C LEU A 170 -6.12 -18.96 -4.16
N PHE A 171 -7.20 -19.26 -4.86
CA PHE A 171 -7.65 -20.61 -5.17
C PHE A 171 -7.64 -20.81 -6.68
N ASP A 172 -6.89 -21.79 -7.18
CA ASP A 172 -6.87 -22.13 -8.60
C ASP A 172 -8.26 -22.65 -9.04
N VAL A 173 -8.83 -22.02 -10.05
CA VAL A 173 -10.15 -22.36 -10.56
C VAL A 173 -10.06 -23.50 -11.58
N ALA A 174 -10.93 -24.51 -11.42
CA ALA A 174 -11.11 -25.58 -12.39
C ALA A 174 -12.30 -25.34 -13.31
N ASP A 175 -13.43 -24.85 -12.76
CA ASP A 175 -14.67 -24.62 -13.50
C ASP A 175 -15.44 -23.44 -12.91
N VAL A 176 -16.16 -22.72 -13.76
CA VAL A 176 -17.05 -21.62 -13.38
C VAL A 176 -18.39 -21.78 -14.06
N LYS A 177 -19.45 -21.83 -13.28
CA LYS A 177 -20.82 -21.93 -13.77
C LYS A 177 -21.67 -20.76 -13.32
N ARG A 178 -22.54 -20.26 -14.17
CA ARG A 178 -23.54 -19.27 -13.78
C ARG A 178 -24.62 -19.94 -12.93
N ASN A 179 -24.88 -19.39 -11.74
CA ASN A 179 -25.89 -19.84 -10.81
C ASN A 179 -26.99 -18.77 -10.70
N GLY A 180 -27.96 -18.82 -11.59
CA GLY A 180 -28.97 -17.77 -11.73
C GLY A 180 -28.48 -16.56 -12.53
N SER A 181 -29.16 -15.42 -12.38
CA SER A 181 -28.85 -14.19 -13.14
C SER A 181 -27.61 -13.43 -12.61
N ASP A 182 -27.26 -13.59 -11.35
CA ASP A 182 -26.39 -12.65 -10.67
C ASP A 182 -25.20 -13.28 -9.93
N ARG A 183 -25.01 -14.61 -10.04
CA ARG A 183 -23.98 -15.32 -9.29
C ARG A 183 -23.20 -16.30 -10.14
N LEU A 184 -21.96 -16.51 -9.71
CA LEU A 184 -21.10 -17.56 -10.23
C LEU A 184 -20.85 -18.60 -9.14
N LEU A 185 -20.97 -19.87 -9.52
CA LEU A 185 -20.47 -21.00 -8.74
C LEU A 185 -19.09 -21.36 -9.28
N ILE A 186 -18.09 -21.23 -8.46
CA ILE A 186 -16.69 -21.50 -8.77
C ILE A 186 -16.30 -22.83 -8.15
N THR A 187 -15.81 -23.75 -8.96
CA THR A 187 -15.20 -25.00 -8.48
C THR A 187 -13.68 -24.84 -8.59
N THR A 188 -12.98 -24.94 -7.48
CA THR A 188 -11.52 -24.88 -7.46
C THR A 188 -10.92 -26.21 -7.91
N ARG A 189 -9.63 -26.23 -8.28
CA ARG A 189 -8.92 -27.47 -8.66
C ARG A 189 -8.88 -28.48 -7.51
N ASP A 190 -8.91 -28.01 -6.28
CA ASP A 190 -8.89 -28.82 -5.06
C ASP A 190 -10.30 -29.28 -4.64
N GLY A 191 -11.34 -28.98 -5.44
CA GLY A 191 -12.71 -29.42 -5.22
C GLY A 191 -13.54 -28.54 -4.30
N LEU A 192 -13.04 -27.37 -3.83
CA LEU A 192 -13.85 -26.43 -3.05
C LEU A 192 -14.89 -25.76 -3.96
N GLN A 193 -16.06 -25.47 -3.39
CA GLN A 193 -17.09 -24.69 -4.05
C GLN A 193 -17.22 -23.31 -3.38
N LEU A 194 -17.07 -22.27 -4.20
CA LEU A 194 -17.12 -20.88 -3.79
C LEU A 194 -18.22 -20.17 -4.59
N GLU A 195 -18.96 -19.26 -3.96
CA GLU A 195 -19.89 -18.38 -4.67
C GLU A 195 -19.26 -16.98 -4.85
N SER A 196 -19.50 -16.35 -6.01
CA SER A 196 -19.08 -14.99 -6.32
C SER A 196 -20.20 -14.19 -6.97
N ASP A 197 -20.28 -12.89 -6.66
CA ASP A 197 -21.22 -11.93 -7.27
C ASP A 197 -20.64 -11.26 -8.54
N ALA A 198 -19.63 -11.83 -9.17
CA ALA A 198 -18.98 -11.29 -10.37
C ALA A 198 -19.91 -11.35 -11.60
N ARG A 199 -20.72 -10.32 -11.77
CA ARG A 199 -21.78 -10.26 -12.82
C ARG A 199 -21.22 -10.15 -14.24
N ASP A 200 -20.11 -9.44 -14.43
CA ASP A 200 -19.58 -9.03 -15.72
C ASP A 200 -18.29 -9.77 -16.12
N ALA A 201 -17.98 -10.89 -15.48
CA ALA A 201 -16.78 -11.64 -15.81
C ALA A 201 -16.94 -12.29 -17.20
N SER A 202 -16.11 -11.90 -18.17
CA SER A 202 -15.81 -12.76 -19.30
C SER A 202 -15.17 -14.03 -18.75
N LEU A 203 -15.72 -15.19 -19.10
CA LEU A 203 -15.26 -16.49 -18.59
C LEU A 203 -14.18 -17.12 -19.51
N ASP A 204 -13.48 -16.29 -20.29
CA ASP A 204 -12.42 -16.72 -21.20
C ASP A 204 -11.06 -16.59 -20.50
N GLY A 205 -10.36 -17.71 -20.33
CA GLY A 205 -9.00 -17.72 -19.76
C GLY A 205 -8.83 -18.55 -18.50
N ALA A 206 -7.66 -18.46 -17.91
CA ALA A 206 -7.34 -19.08 -16.62
C ALA A 206 -7.64 -18.09 -15.48
N PHE A 207 -8.43 -18.54 -14.51
CA PHE A 207 -8.85 -17.72 -13.38
C PHE A 207 -8.32 -18.23 -12.05
N VAL A 208 -8.28 -17.33 -11.08
CA VAL A 208 -8.15 -17.63 -9.65
C VAL A 208 -9.32 -16.96 -8.91
N ALA A 209 -9.86 -17.64 -7.90
CA ALA A 209 -10.72 -17.02 -6.93
C ALA A 209 -9.84 -16.38 -5.84
N CYS A 210 -10.11 -15.12 -5.53
CA CYS A 210 -9.36 -14.34 -4.55
C CYS A 210 -10.28 -13.93 -3.40
N ILE A 211 -9.90 -14.28 -2.18
CA ILE A 211 -10.60 -13.89 -0.95
C ILE A 211 -9.59 -13.23 -0.02
N ARG A 212 -9.89 -12.03 0.45
CA ARG A 212 -9.02 -11.32 1.39
C ARG A 212 -9.05 -11.99 2.78
N PRO A 213 -7.93 -12.06 3.53
CA PRO A 213 -7.91 -12.66 4.86
C PRO A 213 -8.92 -12.07 5.84
N GLU A 214 -9.19 -10.78 5.76
CA GLU A 214 -10.17 -10.07 6.60
C GLU A 214 -11.62 -10.26 6.18
N ALA A 215 -11.86 -10.78 4.98
CA ALA A 215 -13.18 -11.13 4.47
C ALA A 215 -13.62 -12.54 4.91
N LEU A 216 -12.66 -13.36 5.34
CA LEU A 216 -12.95 -14.67 5.94
C LEU A 216 -13.29 -14.51 7.41
N SER A 217 -14.35 -15.16 7.83
CA SER A 217 -14.73 -15.36 9.24
C SER A 217 -14.58 -16.84 9.63
N ILE A 218 -14.32 -17.07 10.91
CA ILE A 218 -14.34 -18.42 11.49
C ILE A 218 -15.68 -18.58 12.17
N VAL A 219 -16.41 -19.60 11.77
CA VAL A 219 -17.76 -19.90 12.27
C VAL A 219 -17.69 -21.14 13.14
N GLU A 220 -18.24 -21.06 14.34
CA GLU A 220 -18.48 -22.21 15.18
C GLU A 220 -19.76 -22.92 14.72
N ASP A 221 -19.76 -24.26 14.80
CA ASP A 221 -20.92 -25.06 14.41
C ASP A 221 -22.16 -24.62 15.19
N GLY A 222 -23.24 -24.26 14.46
CA GLY A 222 -24.53 -23.83 15.04
C GLY A 222 -24.68 -22.31 15.25
N SER A 223 -23.72 -21.47 14.82
CA SER A 223 -23.82 -20.01 14.97
C SER A 223 -24.80 -19.38 13.93
N PRO A 224 -25.65 -18.41 14.33
CA PRO A 224 -26.56 -17.71 13.41
C PRO A 224 -25.84 -16.81 12.37
N ALA A 225 -24.53 -16.59 12.49
CA ALA A 225 -23.71 -15.88 11.50
C ALA A 225 -23.66 -16.60 10.12
N GLN A 226 -24.11 -17.86 10.04
CA GLN A 226 -24.14 -18.66 8.83
C GLN A 226 -25.18 -18.21 7.78
N THR A 227 -26.18 -17.41 8.18
CA THR A 227 -27.33 -17.10 7.30
C THR A 227 -26.99 -16.18 6.12
N HIS A 228 -25.93 -15.40 6.18
CA HIS A 228 -25.50 -14.47 5.14
C HIS A 228 -24.29 -14.94 4.33
N CYS A 229 -23.51 -15.88 4.85
CA CYS A 229 -22.36 -16.47 4.18
C CYS A 229 -22.79 -17.73 3.43
N LYS A 230 -22.51 -17.79 2.12
CA LYS A 230 -22.87 -18.96 1.30
C LYS A 230 -21.68 -19.87 1.00
N THR A 231 -20.48 -19.34 1.13
CA THR A 231 -19.26 -20.12 1.00
C THR A 231 -18.84 -20.63 2.38
N HIS A 232 -18.75 -21.95 2.53
CA HIS A 232 -18.28 -22.63 3.73
C HIS A 232 -17.11 -23.53 3.39
N ILE A 233 -15.96 -23.29 4.02
CA ILE A 233 -14.71 -24.01 3.74
C ILE A 233 -14.27 -24.68 5.04
N PRO A 234 -14.50 -25.99 5.19
CA PRO A 234 -14.04 -26.73 6.37
C PRO A 234 -12.53 -26.87 6.37
N GLY A 235 -11.93 -26.86 7.55
CA GLY A 235 -10.49 -26.98 7.70
C GLY A 235 -10.04 -27.07 9.15
N ARG A 236 -8.73 -27.06 9.34
CA ARG A 236 -8.08 -27.18 10.65
C ARG A 236 -7.05 -26.07 10.85
N VAL A 237 -7.08 -25.45 12.02
CA VAL A 237 -6.11 -24.41 12.41
C VAL A 237 -4.73 -25.04 12.58
N GLN A 238 -3.75 -24.51 11.87
CA GLN A 238 -2.35 -24.94 11.92
C GLN A 238 -1.51 -24.04 12.84
N ASP A 239 -1.82 -22.75 12.84
CA ASP A 239 -1.07 -21.76 13.63
C ASP A 239 -1.95 -20.56 13.96
N VAL A 240 -1.64 -19.89 15.10
CA VAL A 240 -2.33 -18.69 15.57
C VAL A 240 -1.29 -17.64 15.94
N VAL A 241 -1.24 -16.55 15.18
CA VAL A 241 -0.27 -15.47 15.37
C VAL A 241 -0.98 -14.21 15.88
N TYR A 242 -0.60 -13.76 17.05
CA TYR A 242 -1.08 -12.50 17.63
C TYR A 242 -0.14 -11.37 17.24
N THR A 243 -0.68 -10.36 16.57
CA THR A 243 0.00 -9.11 16.29
C THR A 243 -0.75 -7.96 16.97
N ALA A 244 -0.11 -6.81 17.15
CA ALA A 244 -0.75 -5.67 17.81
C ALA A 244 -2.07 -5.30 17.08
N GLY A 245 -3.20 -5.61 17.76
CA GLY A 245 -4.55 -5.29 17.25
C GLY A 245 -5.16 -6.31 16.28
N THR A 246 -4.46 -7.37 15.87
CA THR A 246 -5.01 -8.41 14.98
C THR A 246 -4.57 -9.81 15.39
N VAL A 247 -5.41 -10.79 15.07
CA VAL A 247 -5.10 -12.23 15.20
C VAL A 247 -5.14 -12.83 13.80
N ARG A 248 -4.09 -13.57 13.44
CA ARG A 248 -4.00 -14.33 12.19
C ARG A 248 -4.12 -15.81 12.48
N TYR A 249 -5.02 -16.46 11.79
CA TYR A 249 -5.18 -17.90 11.83
C TYR A 249 -4.72 -18.49 10.51
N HIS A 250 -3.73 -19.36 10.55
CA HIS A 250 -3.34 -20.17 9.41
C HIS A 250 -4.14 -21.45 9.43
N VAL A 251 -5.01 -21.64 8.44
CA VAL A 251 -5.93 -22.77 8.36
C VAL A 251 -5.59 -23.59 7.12
N THR A 252 -5.50 -24.90 7.27
CA THR A 252 -5.47 -25.83 6.14
C THR A 252 -6.87 -26.39 5.93
N THR A 253 -7.43 -26.21 4.75
CA THR A 253 -8.75 -26.76 4.38
C THR A 253 -8.69 -28.29 4.33
N ASP A 254 -9.83 -28.94 4.36
CA ASP A 254 -9.90 -30.42 4.23
C ASP A 254 -9.40 -30.89 2.85
N THR A 255 -9.38 -30.00 1.86
CA THR A 255 -8.81 -30.24 0.53
C THR A 255 -7.30 -29.94 0.44
N GLY A 256 -6.67 -29.53 1.55
CA GLY A 256 -5.23 -29.29 1.64
C GLY A 256 -4.76 -27.87 1.28
N VAL A 257 -5.66 -26.94 0.95
CA VAL A 257 -5.32 -25.55 0.63
C VAL A 257 -5.03 -24.77 1.92
N ARG A 258 -3.98 -23.96 1.89
CA ARG A 258 -3.64 -23.07 3.01
C ARG A 258 -4.38 -21.74 2.86
N CYS A 259 -5.09 -21.34 3.91
CA CYS A 259 -5.79 -20.07 4.01
C CYS A 259 -5.31 -19.29 5.21
N VAL A 260 -5.31 -17.96 5.09
CA VAL A 260 -5.09 -17.03 6.20
C VAL A 260 -6.40 -16.32 6.50
N VAL A 261 -6.79 -16.31 7.77
CA VAL A 261 -7.90 -15.50 8.29
C VAL A 261 -7.32 -14.42 9.19
N LYS A 262 -7.74 -13.17 8.99
CA LYS A 262 -7.26 -12.03 9.78
C LYS A 262 -8.43 -11.38 10.51
N LEU A 263 -8.45 -11.49 11.83
CA LEU A 263 -9.50 -10.91 12.67
C LEU A 263 -8.94 -9.76 13.50
N THR A 264 -9.74 -8.70 13.71
CA THR A 264 -9.39 -7.64 14.66
C THR A 264 -9.43 -8.20 16.07
N SER A 265 -8.35 -8.04 16.85
CA SER A 265 -8.29 -8.47 18.25
C SER A 265 -9.32 -7.71 19.08
N ARG A 266 -10.25 -8.44 19.70
CA ARG A 266 -11.28 -7.92 20.62
C ARG A 266 -11.29 -8.77 21.88
N ARG A 267 -11.73 -8.19 23.03
CA ARG A 267 -11.78 -8.87 24.34
C ARG A 267 -12.62 -10.17 24.36
N HIS A 268 -13.52 -10.34 23.40
CA HIS A 268 -14.47 -11.46 23.32
C HIS A 268 -14.33 -12.24 22.01
N LEU A 269 -13.12 -12.29 21.41
CA LEU A 269 -12.89 -13.25 20.33
C LEU A 269 -13.00 -14.68 20.87
N PRO A 270 -13.64 -15.59 20.12
CA PRO A 270 -13.61 -17.02 20.45
C PRO A 270 -12.17 -17.47 20.60
N GLN A 271 -11.88 -18.25 21.64
CA GLN A 271 -10.56 -18.86 21.80
C GLN A 271 -10.45 -20.04 20.85
N ILE A 272 -9.73 -19.84 19.76
CA ILE A 272 -9.49 -20.85 18.73
C ILE A 272 -8.05 -21.33 18.89
N TYR A 273 -7.88 -22.64 18.95
CA TYR A 273 -6.60 -23.28 19.24
C TYR A 273 -6.01 -23.98 18.01
N VAL A 274 -4.70 -24.14 18.01
CA VAL A 274 -4.00 -24.98 17.03
C VAL A 274 -4.55 -26.41 17.10
N GLY A 275 -4.80 -27.00 15.93
CA GLY A 275 -5.40 -28.33 15.79
C GLY A 275 -6.93 -28.34 15.80
N GLN A 276 -7.61 -27.25 16.15
CA GLN A 276 -9.06 -27.17 16.16
C GLN A 276 -9.64 -27.25 14.75
N ALA A 277 -10.70 -28.03 14.56
CA ALA A 277 -11.51 -28.01 13.35
C ALA A 277 -12.37 -26.75 13.33
N VAL A 278 -12.42 -26.08 12.21
CA VAL A 278 -13.16 -24.83 12.02
C VAL A 278 -13.80 -24.80 10.63
N THR A 279 -14.86 -24.02 10.49
CA THR A 279 -15.44 -23.69 9.18
C THR A 279 -15.15 -22.23 8.87
N LEU A 280 -14.48 -21.97 7.75
CA LEU A 280 -14.30 -20.61 7.23
C LEU A 280 -15.53 -20.24 6.41
N ALA A 281 -15.98 -19.01 6.55
CA ALA A 281 -17.12 -18.50 5.81
C ALA A 281 -16.85 -17.12 5.24
N CYS A 282 -17.36 -16.86 4.04
CA CYS A 282 -17.33 -15.53 3.43
C CYS A 282 -18.61 -15.25 2.61
N SER A 283 -18.82 -13.97 2.34
CA SER A 283 -19.87 -13.52 1.42
C SER A 283 -19.45 -13.75 -0.04
N SER A 284 -20.43 -14.00 -0.91
CA SER A 284 -20.21 -14.03 -2.37
C SER A 284 -19.67 -12.71 -2.92
N ALA A 285 -19.99 -11.58 -2.29
CA ALA A 285 -19.48 -10.26 -2.65
C ALA A 285 -17.96 -10.11 -2.38
N ASP A 286 -17.42 -10.88 -1.44
CA ASP A 286 -16.02 -10.84 -1.05
C ASP A 286 -15.15 -11.86 -1.80
N THR A 287 -15.78 -12.70 -2.65
CA THR A 287 -15.07 -13.66 -3.50
C THR A 287 -14.89 -13.07 -4.89
N LEU A 288 -13.68 -12.66 -5.21
CA LEU A 288 -13.35 -12.07 -6.50
C LEU A 288 -12.91 -13.18 -7.48
N LEU A 289 -13.43 -13.14 -8.70
CA LEU A 289 -12.91 -13.96 -9.81
C LEU A 289 -12.01 -13.09 -10.67
N ILE A 290 -10.71 -13.37 -10.67
CA ILE A 290 -9.69 -12.56 -11.36
C ILE A 290 -8.86 -13.43 -12.29
N GLN A 291 -8.21 -12.80 -13.26
CA GLN A 291 -7.29 -13.51 -14.15
C GLN A 291 -6.08 -14.03 -13.39
N LYS A 292 -5.56 -15.19 -13.81
CA LYS A 292 -4.37 -15.77 -13.20
C LYS A 292 -3.12 -14.95 -13.53
N GLU A 293 -3.04 -14.41 -14.76
CA GLU A 293 -1.97 -13.53 -15.27
C GLU A 293 -2.53 -12.27 -15.93
#